data_9a008c2b72f9bbd9c8d9853ec26b41ac
#
_entry.id   9a008c2b72f9bbd9c8d9853ec26b41ac
#
_cell.length_a   1.000
_cell.length_b   1.000
_cell.length_c   1.000
_cell.angle_alpha   90.00
_cell.angle_beta   90.00
_cell.angle_gamma   90.00
#
_symmetry.space_group_name_H-M   'P 1'
#
loop_
_entity.id
_entity.type
_entity.pdbx_description
1 polymer ?
#
loop_
_entity_poly.entity_id
_entity_poly.type
_entity_poly.pdbx_seq_one_letter_code
_entity_poly.pdbx_strand_id
1 'polypeptide(L)'
;MEFDWANPSFAPAGELTQLDVEESFEDAFVVRLLPDSARFAGQARYFNLGRSARGVGVLSLYRTNGKQVRVIYAREFLQEEQFFYKRRVTQLLDHRD
;
A
#
# COMPACT_ATOMS: atom_id res chain seq x y z
N MET A 1 1.20 -12.77 -4.89
CA MET A 1 1.97 -11.57 -5.29
C MET A 1 3.39 -11.72 -4.79
N GLU A 2 4.35 -11.53 -5.67
CA GLU A 2 5.76 -11.66 -5.30
C GLU A 2 6.37 -10.30 -5.02
N PHE A 3 7.15 -10.22 -3.94
CA PHE A 3 7.86 -8.99 -3.55
C PHE A 3 9.35 -9.15 -3.77
N ASP A 4 9.96 -8.11 -4.30
CA ASP A 4 11.41 -8.05 -4.47
C ASP A 4 12.03 -7.28 -3.31
N TRP A 5 12.58 -8.00 -2.35
CA TRP A 5 13.28 -7.42 -1.21
C TRP A 5 14.80 -7.53 -1.33
N ALA A 6 15.29 -8.03 -2.48
CA ALA A 6 16.73 -8.30 -2.66
C ALA A 6 17.57 -7.01 -2.60
N ASN A 7 17.00 -5.89 -3.07
CA ASN A 7 17.67 -4.59 -3.00
C ASN A 7 16.70 -3.59 -2.38
N PRO A 8 16.50 -3.66 -1.06
CA PRO A 8 15.53 -2.79 -0.43
C PRO A 8 15.95 -1.33 -0.56
N SER A 9 15.05 -0.51 -1.12
CA SER A 9 15.26 0.93 -1.25
C SER A 9 15.00 1.66 0.05
N PHE A 10 14.48 0.94 1.06
CA PHE A 10 14.16 1.53 2.35
C PHE A 10 14.30 0.47 3.44
N ALA A 11 14.42 0.94 4.67
CA ALA A 11 14.27 0.12 5.85
C ALA A 11 12.94 0.53 6.51
N PRO A 12 12.09 -0.44 6.90
CA PRO A 12 10.86 -0.09 7.60
C PRO A 12 11.15 0.73 8.85
N ALA A 13 10.37 1.79 9.05
CA ALA A 13 10.52 2.67 10.19
C ALA A 13 9.73 2.15 11.39
N GLY A 14 10.30 2.34 12.59
CA GLY A 14 9.63 1.96 13.83
C GLY A 14 9.41 0.46 13.93
N GLU A 15 8.18 0.07 14.28
CA GLU A 15 7.83 -1.34 14.45
C GLU A 15 7.26 -1.99 13.18
N LEU A 16 7.23 -1.25 12.09
CA LEU A 16 6.72 -1.76 10.82
C LEU A 16 7.66 -2.82 10.27
N THR A 17 7.12 -3.99 9.90
CA THR A 17 7.91 -5.09 9.36
C THR A 17 7.63 -5.28 7.88
N GLN A 18 8.53 -6.01 7.19
CA GLN A 18 8.28 -6.39 5.80
C GLN A 18 6.99 -7.20 5.66
N LEU A 19 6.71 -8.05 6.64
CA LEU A 19 5.48 -8.83 6.64
C LEU A 19 4.25 -7.94 6.71
N ASP A 20 4.26 -6.89 7.54
CA ASP A 20 3.17 -5.92 7.59
C ASP A 20 2.93 -5.29 6.22
N VAL A 21 4.00 -4.93 5.53
CA VAL A 21 3.90 -4.33 4.20
C VAL A 21 3.29 -5.31 3.22
N GLU A 22 3.78 -6.55 3.17
CA GLU A 22 3.23 -7.57 2.28
C GLU A 22 1.76 -7.83 2.55
N GLU A 23 1.39 -7.99 3.81
CA GLU A 23 0.01 -8.26 4.20
C GLU A 23 -0.91 -7.09 3.84
N SER A 24 -0.42 -5.86 3.90
CA SER A 24 -1.22 -4.70 3.53
C SER A 24 -1.64 -4.71 2.06
N PHE A 25 -0.87 -5.35 1.19
CA PHE A 25 -1.23 -5.49 -0.21
C PHE A 25 -2.34 -6.52 -0.42
N GLU A 26 -2.55 -7.41 0.53
CA GLU A 26 -3.56 -8.47 0.46
C GLU A 26 -4.81 -8.18 1.28
N ASP A 27 -4.88 -7.01 1.89
CA ASP A 27 -6.06 -6.54 2.60
C ASP A 27 -7.27 -6.54 1.66
N ALA A 28 -8.40 -7.10 2.12
CA ALA A 28 -9.63 -7.15 1.33
C ALA A 28 -10.14 -5.77 0.96
N PHE A 29 -9.79 -4.75 1.71
CA PHE A 29 -10.21 -3.36 1.47
C PHE A 29 -9.07 -2.48 0.98
N VAL A 30 -8.02 -3.09 0.44
CA VAL A 30 -6.86 -2.34 -0.03
C VAL A 30 -7.26 -1.29 -1.07
N VAL A 31 -6.65 -0.12 -0.95
CA VAL A 31 -6.83 0.97 -1.91
C VAL A 31 -5.53 1.17 -2.65
N ARG A 32 -5.58 1.09 -3.98
CA ARG A 32 -4.42 1.32 -4.84
C ARG A 32 -4.67 2.54 -5.69
N LEU A 33 -3.73 3.46 -5.62
CA LEU A 33 -3.82 4.73 -6.34
C LEU A 33 -2.77 4.77 -7.43
N LEU A 34 -3.21 5.18 -8.61
CA LEU A 34 -2.32 5.37 -9.75
C LEU A 34 -1.66 6.75 -9.67
N PRO A 35 -0.53 6.94 -10.36
CA PRO A 35 0.07 8.28 -10.46
C PRO A 35 -0.89 9.29 -11.05
N ASP A 36 -0.94 10.49 -10.47
CA ASP A 36 -1.88 11.53 -10.88
C ASP A 36 -1.58 12.14 -12.23
N SER A 37 -0.43 11.85 -12.82
CA SER A 37 0.02 12.62 -13.97
C SER A 37 0.67 11.74 -15.01
N ALA A 38 0.32 11.96 -16.27
CA ALA A 38 0.99 11.35 -17.40
C ALA A 38 2.50 11.61 -17.39
N ARG A 39 2.93 12.70 -16.71
CA ARG A 39 4.34 13.02 -16.53
C ARG A 39 5.10 11.89 -15.84
N PHE A 40 4.43 11.18 -14.94
CA PHE A 40 5.05 10.10 -14.17
C PHE A 40 4.74 8.71 -14.74
N ALA A 41 4.01 8.62 -15.83
CA ALA A 41 3.62 7.34 -16.41
C ALA A 41 4.82 6.47 -16.79
N GLY A 42 5.91 7.08 -17.22
CA GLY A 42 7.14 6.35 -17.54
C GLY A 42 7.88 5.82 -16.33
N GLN A 43 7.55 6.31 -15.13
CA GLN A 43 8.17 5.88 -13.88
C GLN A 43 7.24 5.04 -13.00
N ALA A 44 6.01 4.85 -13.42
CA ALA A 44 5.00 3.95 -12.88
C ALA A 44 5.12 3.68 -11.37
N ARG A 45 4.98 4.73 -10.56
CA ARG A 45 4.95 4.62 -9.11
C ARG A 45 3.51 4.62 -8.65
N TYR A 46 3.18 3.67 -7.78
CA TYR A 46 1.83 3.47 -7.29
C TYR A 46 1.81 3.57 -5.77
N PHE A 47 0.65 3.94 -5.23
CA PHE A 47 0.43 3.95 -3.79
C PHE A 47 -0.49 2.80 -3.42
N ASN A 48 -0.21 2.18 -2.27
CA ASN A 48 -1.03 1.12 -1.71
C ASN A 48 -1.34 1.47 -0.26
N LEU A 49 -2.63 1.51 0.08
CA LEU A 49 -3.10 1.72 1.44
C LEU A 49 -3.86 0.46 1.87
N GLY A 50 -3.37 -0.19 2.88
CA GLY A 50 -4.00 -1.41 3.39
C GLY A 50 -3.59 -1.67 4.82
N ARG A 51 -4.25 -2.63 5.46
CA ARG A 51 -3.91 -3.07 6.81
C ARG A 51 -3.27 -4.43 6.79
N SER A 52 -2.26 -4.59 7.64
CA SER A 52 -1.65 -5.90 7.86
C SER A 52 -2.59 -6.80 8.68
N ALA A 53 -2.24 -8.06 8.80
CA ALA A 53 -3.04 -9.02 9.56
C ALA A 53 -3.18 -8.62 11.03
N ARG A 54 -2.19 -7.94 11.60
CA ARG A 54 -2.27 -7.46 12.98
C ARG A 54 -2.91 -6.07 13.10
N GLY A 55 -3.48 -5.55 12.01
CA GLY A 55 -4.26 -4.32 12.03
C GLY A 55 -3.49 -3.03 11.82
N VAL A 56 -2.22 -3.11 11.43
CA VAL A 56 -1.41 -1.92 11.18
C VAL A 56 -1.74 -1.36 9.81
N GLY A 57 -2.15 -0.09 9.75
CA GLY A 57 -2.37 0.60 8.48
C GLY A 57 -1.04 1.01 7.86
N VAL A 58 -0.81 0.61 6.61
CA VAL A 58 0.44 0.82 5.91
C VAL A 58 0.19 1.56 4.61
N LEU A 59 0.91 2.67 4.43
CA LEU A 59 1.01 3.35 3.15
C LEU A 59 2.31 2.92 2.50
N SER A 60 2.21 2.40 1.29
CA SER A 60 3.39 1.97 0.52
C SER A 60 3.45 2.70 -0.80
N LEU A 61 4.65 3.10 -1.19
CA LEU A 61 4.94 3.56 -2.54
C LEU A 61 5.72 2.44 -3.23
N TYR A 62 5.25 1.99 -4.40
CA TYR A 62 5.84 0.81 -5.03
C TYR A 62 5.89 0.93 -6.55
N ARG A 63 6.71 0.07 -7.13
CA ARG A 63 6.76 -0.18 -8.58
C ARG A 63 6.45 -1.63 -8.84
N THR A 64 5.92 -1.91 -10.02
CA THR A 64 5.67 -3.29 -10.43
C THR A 64 5.88 -3.43 -11.93
N ASN A 65 6.33 -4.63 -12.32
CA ASN A 65 6.40 -5.03 -13.73
C ASN A 65 5.28 -6.00 -14.11
N GLY A 66 4.28 -6.13 -13.22
CA GLY A 66 3.18 -7.08 -13.39
C GLY A 66 3.45 -8.45 -12.77
N LYS A 67 4.70 -8.77 -12.43
CA LYS A 67 5.08 -10.04 -11.82
C LYS A 67 5.58 -9.87 -10.40
N GLN A 68 6.39 -8.85 -10.18
CA GLN A 68 6.99 -8.56 -8.87
C GLN A 68 6.66 -7.14 -8.45
N VAL A 69 6.62 -6.95 -7.14
CA VAL A 69 6.41 -5.64 -6.52
C VAL A 69 7.69 -5.24 -5.81
N ARG A 70 8.20 -4.07 -6.14
CA ARG A 70 9.32 -3.47 -5.41
C ARG A 70 8.81 -2.28 -4.62
N VAL A 71 8.84 -2.41 -3.30
CA VAL A 71 8.40 -1.34 -2.42
C VAL A 71 9.55 -0.33 -2.29
N ILE A 72 9.27 0.91 -2.63
CA ILE A 72 10.25 1.99 -2.58
C ILE A 72 10.26 2.66 -1.21
N TYR A 73 9.07 2.77 -0.60
CA TYR A 73 8.89 3.44 0.68
C TYR A 73 7.63 2.88 1.34
N ALA A 74 7.67 2.75 2.65
CA ALA A 74 6.51 2.35 3.42
C ALA A 74 6.56 2.97 4.80
N ARG A 75 5.38 3.34 5.32
CA ARG A 75 5.21 3.85 6.67
C ARG A 75 3.82 3.53 7.17
N GLU A 76 3.61 3.66 8.46
CA GLU A 76 2.28 3.52 9.02
C GLU A 76 1.40 4.69 8.57
N PHE A 77 0.07 4.46 8.56
CA PHE A 77 -0.90 5.50 8.22
C PHE A 77 -0.73 6.72 9.13
N LEU A 78 -0.77 7.91 8.52
CA LEU A 78 -1.06 9.14 9.26
C LEU A 78 -2.57 9.22 9.48
N GLN A 79 -2.99 10.15 10.32
CA GLN A 79 -4.40 10.32 10.65
C GLN A 79 -5.27 10.50 9.40
N GLU A 80 -4.78 11.25 8.43
CA GLU A 80 -5.50 11.50 7.18
C GLU A 80 -5.73 10.22 6.37
N GLU A 81 -4.71 9.36 6.31
CA GLU A 81 -4.86 8.08 5.60
C GLU A 81 -5.80 7.15 6.34
N GLN A 82 -5.81 7.18 7.67
CA GLN A 82 -6.76 6.39 8.44
C GLN A 82 -8.19 6.78 8.12
N PHE A 83 -8.48 8.06 8.05
CA PHE A 83 -9.81 8.55 7.68
C PHE A 83 -10.17 8.15 6.25
N PHE A 84 -9.25 8.32 5.34
CA PHE A 84 -9.47 7.96 3.93
C PHE A 84 -9.76 6.46 3.80
N TYR A 85 -8.96 5.62 4.44
CA TYR A 85 -9.15 4.18 4.40
C TYR A 85 -10.48 3.77 5.02
N LYS A 86 -10.82 4.31 6.18
CA LYS A 86 -12.10 4.00 6.84
C LYS A 86 -13.29 4.42 5.98
N ARG A 87 -13.19 5.56 5.33
CA ARG A 87 -14.25 6.02 4.42
C ARG A 87 -14.44 5.05 3.27
N ARG A 88 -13.35 4.56 2.69
CA ARG A 88 -13.42 3.59 1.60
C ARG A 88 -14.03 2.27 2.07
N VAL A 89 -13.65 1.79 3.25
CA VAL A 89 -14.24 0.57 3.81
C VAL A 89 -15.74 0.75 4.00
N THR A 90 -16.16 1.86 4.59
CA THR A 90 -17.58 2.16 4.79
C THR A 90 -18.34 2.21 3.47
N GLN A 91 -17.78 2.87 2.46
CA GLN A 91 -18.41 2.94 1.14
C GLN A 91 -18.57 1.56 0.51
N LEU A 92 -17.56 0.72 0.62
CA LEU A 92 -17.62 -0.63 0.05
C LEU A 92 -18.64 -1.51 0.77
N LEU A 93 -18.76 -1.36 2.09
CA LEU A 93 -19.74 -2.12 2.87
C LEU A 93 -21.16 -1.61 2.60
N ASP A 94 -21.34 -0.30 2.42
CA ASP A 94 -22.66 0.29 2.14
C ASP A 94 -23.20 -0.12 0.77
N HIS A 95 -22.35 -0.52 -0.16
CA HIS A 95 -22.74 -0.98 -1.50
C HIS A 95 -23.02 -2.47 -1.56
N ARG A 96 -23.06 -3.12 -0.42
CA ARG A 96 -23.39 -4.54 -0.34
C ARG A 96 -24.91 -4.71 -0.23
N ASP A 97 -25.50 -4.95 -1.31
CA ASP A 97 -26.89 -5.38 -1.30
C ASP A 97 -27.00 -6.84 -1.67
#